data_0df1f3f5395e55a5e190d9ae83674d93
#
_entry.id   0df1f3f5395e55a5e190d9ae83674d93
#
_cell.length_a   1.000
_cell.length_b   1.000
_cell.length_c   1.000
_cell.angle_alpha   90.00
_cell.angle_beta   90.00
_cell.angle_gamma   90.00
#
_symmetry.space_group_name_H-M   'P 1'
#
loop_
_entity.id
_entity.type
_entity.pdbx_description
1 polymer ?
#
loop_
_entity_poly.entity_id
_entity_poly.type
_entity_poly.pdbx_seq_one_letter_code
_entity_poly.pdbx_strand_id
1 'polypeptide(L)'
;MRRLLLVICVLSMGSLARAQTAPSLGAAATFAVLGSSNVTCTAPGVISGDVGVSAGVFTNTTGCLVVGTVHQGDQAAINAEAALKTAYANALVANSTCTSFLAAAPGASFTLPPGVYCNTGAAPALTMTSITLTLDAGGNANAVWVFKIDAALTGTSLQVVMANGGQPCNVYWLVGADSTLTTSTFQGNILAGGAASAFTSSAGTLIGRVLANGAVTMTGPNIHGTCALVAQGGGSCPADDDDKHHHKDRDKDKDRDHDKDKDKDKDNNKDDNKDHN
;
A
#
# COMPACT_ATOMS: atom_id res chain seq x y z
N MET A 1 -22.60 -39.01 55.86
CA MET A 1 -23.12 -38.08 54.80
C MET A 1 -21.92 -37.42 54.11
N ARG A 2 -21.51 -37.95 52.96
CA ARG A 2 -20.38 -37.44 52.16
C ARG A 2 -20.96 -36.45 51.13
N ARG A 3 -20.68 -35.16 51.27
CA ARG A 3 -21.05 -34.13 50.30
C ARG A 3 -20.11 -34.20 49.10
N LEU A 4 -20.64 -34.59 47.96
CA LEU A 4 -19.97 -34.61 46.66
C LEU A 4 -19.99 -33.15 46.13
N LEU A 5 -18.84 -32.49 46.12
CA LEU A 5 -18.67 -31.19 45.43
C LEU A 5 -18.56 -31.46 43.94
N LEU A 6 -19.57 -31.07 43.18
CA LEU A 6 -19.53 -31.05 41.72
C LEU A 6 -18.81 -29.78 41.25
N VAL A 7 -17.57 -29.90 40.82
CA VAL A 7 -16.84 -28.80 40.17
C VAL A 7 -17.29 -28.73 38.73
N ILE A 8 -18.13 -27.72 38.44
CA ILE A 8 -18.52 -27.40 37.05
C ILE A 8 -17.38 -26.60 36.42
N CYS A 9 -16.57 -27.27 35.59
CA CYS A 9 -15.59 -26.65 34.75
C CYS A 9 -16.32 -25.96 33.58
N VAL A 10 -16.52 -24.64 33.68
CA VAL A 10 -17.04 -23.84 32.57
C VAL A 10 -15.91 -23.71 31.54
N LEU A 11 -15.95 -24.56 30.52
CA LEU A 11 -15.15 -24.35 29.31
C LEU A 11 -15.67 -23.06 28.66
N SER A 12 -14.92 -21.97 28.82
CA SER A 12 -15.05 -20.79 27.97
C SER A 12 -14.69 -21.20 26.55
N MET A 13 -15.68 -21.45 25.70
CA MET A 13 -15.48 -21.54 24.25
C MET A 13 -15.06 -20.14 23.78
N GLY A 14 -13.76 -19.87 23.84
CA GLY A 14 -13.17 -18.74 23.15
C GLY A 14 -13.49 -18.89 21.67
N SER A 15 -14.30 -17.97 21.13
CA SER A 15 -14.49 -17.86 19.69
C SER A 15 -13.11 -17.77 19.08
N LEU A 16 -12.71 -18.77 18.30
CA LEU A 16 -11.53 -18.69 17.44
C LEU A 16 -11.86 -17.61 16.40
N ALA A 17 -11.57 -16.34 16.74
CA ALA A 17 -11.56 -15.27 15.77
C ALA A 17 -10.57 -15.69 14.69
N ARG A 18 -11.04 -16.02 13.49
CA ARG A 18 -10.15 -16.25 12.36
C ARG A 18 -9.39 -14.95 12.10
N ALA A 19 -8.08 -15.03 12.21
CA ALA A 19 -7.23 -13.90 11.88
C ALA A 19 -7.45 -13.57 10.40
N GLN A 20 -7.73 -12.29 10.11
CA GLN A 20 -7.75 -11.78 8.75
C GLN A 20 -6.34 -11.87 8.18
N THR A 21 -6.22 -12.33 6.95
CA THR A 21 -4.91 -12.44 6.30
C THR A 21 -4.67 -11.21 5.45
N ALA A 22 -3.65 -10.45 5.82
CA ALA A 22 -3.18 -9.33 5.00
C ALA A 22 -2.66 -9.87 3.66
N PRO A 23 -3.07 -9.30 2.52
CA PRO A 23 -2.50 -9.64 1.23
C PRO A 23 -1.02 -9.29 1.15
N SER A 24 -0.18 -10.20 0.66
CA SER A 24 1.18 -9.85 0.24
C SER A 24 1.10 -9.11 -1.09
N LEU A 25 1.60 -7.89 -1.15
CA LEU A 25 1.59 -7.07 -2.36
C LEU A 25 2.79 -7.38 -3.28
N GLY A 26 3.81 -8.11 -2.80
CA GLY A 26 5.01 -8.44 -3.57
C GLY A 26 5.63 -7.22 -4.24
N ALA A 27 5.94 -7.32 -5.52
CA ALA A 27 6.53 -6.20 -6.28
C ALA A 27 5.66 -4.93 -6.36
N ALA A 28 4.36 -5.01 -6.05
CA ALA A 28 3.49 -3.82 -5.99
C ALA A 28 3.61 -3.03 -4.67
N ALA A 29 4.34 -3.55 -3.67
CA ALA A 29 4.42 -2.95 -2.34
C ALA A 29 5.11 -1.57 -2.32
N THR A 30 6.04 -1.29 -3.22
CA THR A 30 6.77 -0.02 -3.31
C THR A 30 5.98 1.09 -4.02
N PHE A 31 4.96 0.72 -4.79
CA PHE A 31 4.16 1.66 -5.56
C PHE A 31 3.09 2.35 -4.70
N ALA A 32 3.08 3.68 -4.72
CA ALA A 32 1.97 4.47 -4.20
C ALA A 32 0.79 4.47 -5.18
N VAL A 33 1.11 4.50 -6.48
CA VAL A 33 0.13 4.48 -7.57
C VAL A 33 0.59 3.52 -8.64
N LEU A 34 -0.27 2.60 -9.04
CA LEU A 34 -0.04 1.66 -10.15
C LEU A 34 -1.28 1.60 -11.04
N GLY A 35 -1.10 1.81 -12.33
CA GLY A 35 -2.13 1.61 -13.34
C GLY A 35 -1.63 0.67 -14.44
N SER A 36 -2.51 -0.22 -14.93
CA SER A 36 -2.12 -1.13 -16.01
C SER A 36 -2.18 -0.47 -17.39
N SER A 37 -3.01 0.57 -17.60
CA SER A 37 -3.11 1.29 -18.87
C SER A 37 -2.48 2.67 -18.81
N ASN A 38 -3.14 3.66 -18.25
CA ASN A 38 -2.60 5.02 -18.11
C ASN A 38 -2.70 5.50 -16.68
N VAL A 39 -1.74 6.33 -16.27
CA VAL A 39 -1.84 7.11 -15.04
C VAL A 39 -1.82 8.59 -15.41
N THR A 40 -2.85 9.33 -15.03
CA THR A 40 -3.00 10.74 -15.38
C THR A 40 -3.15 11.58 -14.12
N CYS A 41 -2.37 12.65 -14.04
CA CYS A 41 -2.50 13.68 -13.03
C CYS A 41 -2.83 15.02 -13.70
N THR A 42 -4.00 15.62 -13.36
CA THR A 42 -4.53 16.79 -14.04
C THR A 42 -4.55 18.08 -13.21
N ALA A 43 -4.13 18.02 -11.94
CA ALA A 43 -3.99 19.22 -11.11
C ALA A 43 -2.81 19.04 -10.13
N PRO A 44 -2.21 20.14 -9.63
CA PRO A 44 -1.11 20.06 -8.68
C PRO A 44 -1.44 19.21 -7.46
N GLY A 45 -0.50 18.40 -7.03
CA GLY A 45 -0.65 17.52 -5.87
C GLY A 45 0.64 16.79 -5.57
N VAL A 46 0.63 15.89 -4.58
CA VAL A 46 1.81 15.13 -4.16
C VAL A 46 1.49 13.65 -4.16
N ILE A 47 2.41 12.86 -4.71
CA ILE A 47 2.41 11.40 -4.64
C ILE A 47 3.71 10.99 -3.98
N SER A 48 3.65 10.48 -2.75
CA SER A 48 4.80 9.99 -2.00
C SER A 48 4.90 8.47 -2.16
N GLY A 49 5.87 8.02 -2.93
CA GLY A 49 6.14 6.64 -3.36
C GLY A 49 6.21 6.51 -4.87
N ASP A 50 6.50 5.31 -5.35
CA ASP A 50 6.68 5.08 -6.79
C ASP A 50 5.34 5.15 -7.55
N VAL A 51 5.43 5.59 -8.80
CA VAL A 51 4.31 5.60 -9.75
C VAL A 51 4.61 4.62 -10.87
N GLY A 52 3.71 3.64 -11.10
CA GLY A 52 3.87 2.61 -12.12
C GLY A 52 2.79 2.68 -13.19
N VAL A 53 3.21 2.49 -14.44
CA VAL A 53 2.33 2.27 -15.60
C VAL A 53 2.88 1.11 -16.40
N SER A 54 2.18 -0.03 -16.43
CA SER A 54 2.72 -1.24 -17.05
C SER A 54 2.60 -1.26 -18.58
N ALA A 55 1.51 -0.72 -19.16
CA ALA A 55 1.26 -0.79 -20.60
C ALA A 55 0.82 0.54 -21.25
N GLY A 56 0.88 1.66 -20.53
CA GLY A 56 0.45 2.96 -21.04
C GLY A 56 1.46 4.06 -20.76
N VAL A 57 0.95 5.26 -20.51
CA VAL A 57 1.78 6.44 -20.24
C VAL A 57 1.39 7.10 -18.92
N PHE A 58 2.39 7.67 -18.26
CA PHE A 58 2.18 8.60 -17.17
C PHE A 58 2.05 10.02 -17.74
N THR A 59 0.87 10.60 -17.63
CA THR A 59 0.57 11.96 -18.07
C THR A 59 0.49 12.88 -16.87
N ASN A 60 1.41 13.84 -16.80
CA ASN A 60 1.46 14.85 -15.74
C ASN A 60 1.36 16.25 -16.38
N THR A 61 0.13 16.74 -16.56
CA THR A 61 -0.12 17.99 -17.31
C THR A 61 0.05 19.25 -16.49
N THR A 62 0.00 19.16 -15.17
CA THR A 62 -0.12 20.35 -14.30
C THR A 62 0.83 20.31 -13.09
N GLY A 63 1.87 19.48 -13.12
CA GLY A 63 2.91 19.50 -12.08
C GLY A 63 2.57 18.77 -10.80
N CYS A 64 2.03 17.56 -10.88
CA CYS A 64 2.06 16.62 -9.75
C CYS A 64 3.50 16.36 -9.34
N LEU A 65 3.80 16.56 -8.07
CA LEU A 65 5.08 16.19 -7.49
C LEU A 65 5.06 14.68 -7.15
N VAL A 66 5.91 13.91 -7.82
CA VAL A 66 6.17 12.52 -7.47
C VAL A 66 7.43 12.48 -6.60
N VAL A 67 7.27 12.06 -5.34
CA VAL A 67 8.38 11.81 -4.42
C VAL A 67 8.66 10.31 -4.43
N GLY A 68 9.34 9.86 -5.47
CA GLY A 68 9.60 8.46 -5.80
C GLY A 68 10.04 8.34 -7.26
N THR A 69 10.06 7.12 -7.77
CA THR A 69 10.44 6.83 -9.15
C THR A 69 9.19 6.64 -10.01
N VAL A 70 9.24 7.13 -11.25
CA VAL A 70 8.21 6.84 -12.26
C VAL A 70 8.69 5.68 -13.13
N HIS A 71 7.95 4.58 -13.10
CA HIS A 71 8.15 3.36 -13.87
C HIS A 71 7.11 3.30 -15.00
N GLN A 72 7.55 3.48 -16.23
CA GLN A 72 6.66 3.50 -17.38
C GLN A 72 7.06 2.43 -18.39
N GLY A 73 6.25 1.38 -18.50
CA GLY A 73 6.48 0.28 -19.44
C GLY A 73 7.73 -0.55 -19.14
N ASP A 74 8.35 -0.35 -17.99
CA ASP A 74 9.54 -1.08 -17.56
C ASP A 74 9.20 -2.36 -16.80
N GLN A 75 10.21 -3.18 -16.56
CA GLN A 75 10.02 -4.47 -15.90
C GLN A 75 9.48 -4.33 -14.47
N ALA A 76 9.81 -3.25 -13.75
CA ALA A 76 9.32 -3.01 -12.41
C ALA A 76 7.79 -2.81 -12.40
N ALA A 77 7.26 -1.94 -13.29
CA ALA A 77 5.82 -1.72 -13.44
C ALA A 77 5.09 -3.00 -13.91
N ILE A 78 5.67 -3.76 -14.84
CA ILE A 78 5.10 -5.03 -15.33
C ILE A 78 5.02 -6.07 -14.21
N ASN A 79 6.09 -6.22 -13.43
CA ASN A 79 6.13 -7.14 -12.30
C ASN A 79 5.14 -6.71 -11.20
N ALA A 80 5.01 -5.41 -10.95
CA ALA A 80 4.06 -4.87 -9.98
C ALA A 80 2.61 -5.15 -10.38
N GLU A 81 2.26 -5.01 -11.66
CA GLU A 81 0.92 -5.37 -12.15
C GLU A 81 0.62 -6.87 -11.98
N ALA A 82 1.57 -7.74 -12.31
CA ALA A 82 1.42 -9.19 -12.10
C ALA A 82 1.25 -9.52 -10.61
N ALA A 83 2.00 -8.84 -9.73
CA ALA A 83 1.89 -8.97 -8.28
C ALA A 83 0.54 -8.48 -7.76
N LEU A 84 0.01 -7.35 -8.26
CA LEU A 84 -1.33 -6.87 -7.93
C LEU A 84 -2.41 -7.92 -8.23
N LYS A 85 -2.39 -8.49 -9.44
CA LYS A 85 -3.36 -9.52 -9.85
C LYS A 85 -3.30 -10.74 -8.93
N THR A 86 -2.09 -11.16 -8.59
CA THR A 86 -1.85 -12.28 -7.68
C THR A 86 -2.32 -11.96 -6.26
N ALA A 87 -1.97 -10.78 -5.74
CA ALA A 87 -2.37 -10.32 -4.40
C ALA A 87 -3.90 -10.23 -4.27
N TYR A 88 -4.57 -9.66 -5.27
CA TYR A 88 -6.03 -9.56 -5.31
C TYR A 88 -6.70 -10.94 -5.29
N ALA A 89 -6.29 -11.85 -6.18
CA ALA A 89 -6.85 -13.20 -6.26
C ALA A 89 -6.63 -13.99 -4.96
N ASN A 90 -5.41 -13.96 -4.43
CA ASN A 90 -5.07 -14.64 -3.18
C ASN A 90 -5.84 -14.07 -1.99
N ALA A 91 -6.01 -12.74 -1.94
CA ALA A 91 -6.75 -12.08 -0.87
C ALA A 91 -8.24 -12.46 -0.85
N LEU A 92 -8.86 -12.61 -2.03
CA LEU A 92 -10.24 -13.08 -2.14
C LEU A 92 -10.42 -14.51 -1.59
N VAL A 93 -9.45 -15.40 -1.86
CA VAL A 93 -9.45 -16.78 -1.38
C VAL A 93 -9.16 -16.85 0.13
N ALA A 94 -8.09 -16.20 0.59
CA ALA A 94 -7.66 -16.21 1.98
C ALA A 94 -8.72 -15.63 2.93
N ASN A 95 -9.48 -14.63 2.46
CA ASN A 95 -10.53 -13.96 3.21
C ASN A 95 -11.93 -14.34 2.66
N SER A 96 -12.17 -15.63 2.38
CA SER A 96 -13.42 -16.11 1.78
C SER A 96 -14.62 -15.96 2.70
N THR A 97 -14.42 -15.97 4.03
CA THR A 97 -15.49 -15.85 5.02
C THR A 97 -15.64 -14.42 5.48
N CYS A 98 -16.82 -13.84 5.29
CA CYS A 98 -17.14 -12.49 5.77
C CYS A 98 -17.41 -12.48 7.27
N THR A 99 -16.81 -11.55 7.99
CA THR A 99 -17.16 -11.24 9.38
C THR A 99 -18.53 -10.59 9.44
N SER A 100 -18.82 -9.70 8.50
CA SER A 100 -20.10 -9.00 8.38
C SER A 100 -20.32 -8.52 6.95
N PHE A 101 -21.58 -8.21 6.64
CA PHE A 101 -21.98 -7.61 5.37
C PHE A 101 -22.24 -6.12 5.56
N LEU A 102 -21.76 -5.33 4.62
CA LEU A 102 -22.01 -3.89 4.58
C LEU A 102 -23.24 -3.59 3.73
N ALA A 103 -24.02 -2.61 4.14
CA ALA A 103 -25.06 -2.06 3.29
C ALA A 103 -24.40 -1.39 2.06
N ALA A 104 -25.05 -1.47 0.91
CA ALA A 104 -24.56 -0.85 -0.33
C ALA A 104 -24.37 0.68 -0.23
N ALA A 105 -25.18 1.33 0.60
CA ALA A 105 -25.10 2.74 0.90
C ALA A 105 -25.37 2.97 2.39
N PRO A 106 -24.34 2.90 3.26
CA PRO A 106 -24.50 3.24 4.66
C PRO A 106 -24.91 4.72 4.81
N GLY A 107 -26.01 4.97 5.50
CA GLY A 107 -26.59 6.31 5.65
C GLY A 107 -26.08 7.10 6.86
N ALA A 108 -25.19 6.54 7.67
CA ALA A 108 -24.64 7.16 8.87
C ALA A 108 -23.20 6.71 9.12
N SER A 109 -22.48 7.51 9.89
CA SER A 109 -21.13 7.14 10.36
C SER A 109 -21.16 5.91 11.28
N PHE A 110 -20.15 5.05 11.17
CA PHE A 110 -20.06 3.80 11.92
C PHE A 110 -18.63 3.40 12.23
N THR A 111 -18.48 2.49 13.19
CA THR A 111 -17.18 1.96 13.63
C THR A 111 -17.12 0.47 13.38
N LEU A 112 -15.98 -0.01 12.89
CA LEU A 112 -15.72 -1.42 12.61
C LEU A 112 -14.47 -1.91 13.35
N PRO A 113 -14.56 -3.02 14.09
CA PRO A 113 -13.38 -3.75 14.57
C PRO A 113 -12.65 -4.43 13.41
N PRO A 114 -11.45 -5.00 13.64
CA PRO A 114 -10.74 -5.80 12.63
C PRO A 114 -11.62 -6.93 12.09
N GLY A 115 -11.61 -7.14 10.77
CA GLY A 115 -12.50 -8.13 10.17
C GLY A 115 -12.47 -8.16 8.65
N VAL A 116 -13.23 -9.11 8.09
CA VAL A 116 -13.51 -9.20 6.66
C VAL A 116 -14.94 -8.70 6.42
N TYR A 117 -15.07 -7.61 5.70
CA TYR A 117 -16.33 -6.95 5.42
C TYR A 117 -16.69 -7.11 3.95
N CYS A 118 -17.85 -7.65 3.69
CA CYS A 118 -18.28 -7.96 2.33
C CYS A 118 -19.43 -7.05 1.90
N ASN A 119 -19.34 -6.59 0.68
CA ASN A 119 -20.45 -5.99 -0.04
C ASN A 119 -20.61 -6.79 -1.33
N THR A 120 -21.42 -7.83 -1.26
CA THR A 120 -21.58 -8.85 -2.31
C THR A 120 -23.07 -9.15 -2.51
N GLY A 121 -23.44 -9.72 -3.65
CA GLY A 121 -24.82 -10.14 -3.93
C GLY A 121 -25.57 -9.18 -4.85
N ALA A 122 -26.84 -8.90 -4.58
CA ALA A 122 -27.74 -8.17 -5.49
C ALA A 122 -27.37 -6.67 -5.65
N ALA A 123 -26.62 -6.08 -4.70
CA ALA A 123 -26.15 -4.71 -4.77
C ALA A 123 -24.67 -4.66 -4.38
N PRO A 124 -23.78 -5.14 -5.25
CA PRO A 124 -22.38 -5.36 -4.90
C PRO A 124 -21.52 -4.09 -4.89
N ALA A 125 -22.06 -2.94 -5.29
CA ALA A 125 -21.37 -1.64 -5.19
C ALA A 125 -21.49 -1.06 -3.78
N LEU A 126 -20.41 -0.42 -3.30
CA LEU A 126 -20.38 0.28 -2.01
C LEU A 126 -20.27 1.78 -2.25
N THR A 127 -21.27 2.53 -1.81
CA THR A 127 -21.29 3.99 -1.91
C THR A 127 -21.36 4.61 -0.52
N MET A 128 -20.40 5.44 -0.18
CA MET A 128 -20.31 6.13 1.10
C MET A 128 -20.22 7.65 0.86
N THR A 129 -21.23 8.38 1.35
CA THR A 129 -21.32 9.83 1.12
C THR A 129 -21.47 10.56 2.43
N SER A 130 -20.56 11.51 2.68
CA SER A 130 -20.58 12.42 3.84
C SER A 130 -20.67 11.70 5.18
N ILE A 131 -20.00 10.57 5.30
CA ILE A 131 -19.93 9.77 6.54
C ILE A 131 -18.48 9.60 7.00
N THR A 132 -18.34 9.26 8.27
CA THR A 132 -17.07 8.81 8.86
C THR A 132 -17.14 7.32 9.11
N LEU A 133 -16.19 6.57 8.53
CA LEU A 133 -15.90 5.18 8.86
C LEU A 133 -14.71 5.15 9.81
N THR A 134 -14.92 4.72 11.04
CA THR A 134 -13.85 4.52 12.03
C THR A 134 -13.43 3.06 12.06
N LEU A 135 -12.14 2.79 11.87
CA LEU A 135 -11.53 1.47 11.97
C LEU A 135 -10.80 1.37 13.30
N ASP A 136 -11.44 0.68 14.24
CA ASP A 136 -10.98 0.60 15.64
C ASP A 136 -10.17 -0.67 15.86
N ALA A 137 -8.87 -0.51 16.09
CA ALA A 137 -7.94 -1.62 16.33
C ALA A 137 -8.04 -2.23 17.72
N GLY A 138 -8.75 -1.60 18.66
CA GLY A 138 -8.83 -2.08 20.04
C GLY A 138 -7.47 -2.20 20.74
N GLY A 139 -6.47 -1.39 20.35
CA GLY A 139 -5.10 -1.44 20.86
C GLY A 139 -4.16 -2.42 20.15
N ASN A 140 -4.64 -3.14 19.11
CA ASN A 140 -3.81 -4.06 18.34
C ASN A 140 -3.25 -3.38 17.09
N ALA A 141 -1.96 -3.04 17.08
CA ALA A 141 -1.30 -2.40 15.94
C ALA A 141 -1.23 -3.32 14.69
N ASN A 142 -1.37 -4.63 14.87
CA ASN A 142 -1.42 -5.61 13.78
C ASN A 142 -2.84 -5.95 13.32
N ALA A 143 -3.83 -5.17 13.75
CA ALA A 143 -5.22 -5.33 13.32
C ALA A 143 -5.36 -5.17 11.81
N VAL A 144 -6.10 -6.06 11.16
CA VAL A 144 -6.30 -6.09 9.70
C VAL A 144 -7.76 -5.92 9.37
N TRP A 145 -8.04 -5.10 8.36
CA TRP A 145 -9.38 -4.96 7.76
C TRP A 145 -9.29 -5.32 6.28
N VAL A 146 -10.20 -6.17 5.84
CA VAL A 146 -10.34 -6.52 4.42
C VAL A 146 -11.77 -6.23 3.98
N PHE A 147 -11.91 -5.31 3.04
CA PHE A 147 -13.19 -4.98 2.41
C PHE A 147 -13.28 -5.67 1.06
N LYS A 148 -14.26 -6.55 0.89
CA LYS A 148 -14.54 -7.24 -0.37
C LYS A 148 -15.75 -6.60 -1.03
N ILE A 149 -15.52 -5.92 -2.14
CA ILE A 149 -16.53 -5.17 -2.88
C ILE A 149 -16.56 -5.73 -4.30
N ASP A 150 -17.58 -6.51 -4.64
CA ASP A 150 -17.64 -7.24 -5.92
C ASP A 150 -17.86 -6.31 -7.13
N ALA A 151 -18.29 -5.07 -6.90
CA ALA A 151 -18.45 -4.04 -7.94
C ALA A 151 -17.70 -2.75 -7.60
N ALA A 152 -18.30 -1.60 -7.85
CA ALA A 152 -17.65 -0.30 -7.67
C ALA A 152 -17.59 0.15 -6.20
N LEU A 153 -16.51 0.88 -5.86
CA LEU A 153 -16.37 1.64 -4.63
C LEU A 153 -16.52 3.14 -4.94
N THR A 154 -17.46 3.82 -4.30
CA THR A 154 -17.62 5.27 -4.41
C THR A 154 -17.56 5.92 -3.03
N GLY A 155 -16.63 6.85 -2.84
CA GLY A 155 -16.51 7.70 -1.67
C GLY A 155 -16.67 9.18 -2.05
N THR A 156 -17.63 9.87 -1.47
CA THR A 156 -17.83 11.32 -1.66
C THR A 156 -17.85 12.00 -0.31
N SER A 157 -16.91 12.91 -0.05
CA SER A 157 -16.73 13.54 1.27
C SER A 157 -16.66 12.51 2.40
N LEU A 158 -16.11 11.31 2.07
CA LEU A 158 -15.93 10.20 2.97
C LEU A 158 -14.70 10.44 3.84
N GLN A 159 -14.81 10.12 5.12
CA GLN A 159 -13.67 10.08 6.04
C GLN A 159 -13.47 8.65 6.53
N VAL A 160 -12.33 8.04 6.22
CA VAL A 160 -11.87 6.80 6.85
C VAL A 160 -10.84 7.16 7.90
N VAL A 161 -11.08 6.79 9.13
CA VAL A 161 -10.26 7.17 10.30
C VAL A 161 -9.80 5.93 11.04
N MET A 162 -8.50 5.87 11.35
CA MET A 162 -7.95 4.83 12.23
C MET A 162 -8.11 5.24 13.69
N ALA A 163 -8.48 4.29 14.54
CA ALA A 163 -8.59 4.48 15.99
C ALA A 163 -7.80 3.42 16.74
N ASN A 164 -7.45 3.74 18.00
CA ASN A 164 -6.82 2.82 18.95
C ASN A 164 -5.63 2.03 18.41
N GLY A 165 -4.70 2.73 17.70
CA GLY A 165 -3.46 2.13 17.17
C GLY A 165 -3.58 1.42 15.84
N GLY A 166 -4.71 1.49 15.16
CA GLY A 166 -4.88 0.94 13.82
C GLY A 166 -3.92 1.56 12.80
N GLN A 167 -3.48 0.77 11.82
CA GLN A 167 -2.51 1.18 10.80
C GLN A 167 -3.16 1.18 9.41
N PRO A 168 -3.01 2.26 8.62
CA PRO A 168 -3.56 2.32 7.25
C PRO A 168 -3.04 1.21 6.33
N CYS A 169 -1.79 0.79 6.51
CA CYS A 169 -1.19 -0.31 5.74
C CYS A 169 -1.91 -1.64 5.91
N ASN A 170 -2.60 -1.83 7.02
CA ASN A 170 -3.33 -3.07 7.34
C ASN A 170 -4.79 -3.02 6.89
N VAL A 171 -5.16 -2.01 6.11
CA VAL A 171 -6.50 -1.89 5.51
C VAL A 171 -6.43 -2.19 4.02
N TYR A 172 -7.24 -3.12 3.55
CA TYR A 172 -7.26 -3.57 2.15
C TYR A 172 -8.67 -3.49 1.58
N TRP A 173 -8.82 -2.76 0.50
CA TRP A 173 -10.06 -2.60 -0.25
C TRP A 173 -9.93 -3.40 -1.54
N LEU A 174 -10.52 -4.60 -1.58
CA LEU A 174 -10.54 -5.48 -2.75
C LEU A 174 -11.76 -5.10 -3.58
N VAL A 175 -11.54 -4.39 -4.67
CA VAL A 175 -12.62 -3.82 -5.50
C VAL A 175 -12.67 -4.52 -6.85
N GLY A 176 -13.83 -5.07 -7.18
CA GLY A 176 -14.05 -5.85 -8.39
C GLY A 176 -14.33 -5.01 -9.65
N ALA A 177 -14.59 -3.71 -9.48
CA ALA A 177 -14.80 -2.77 -10.57
C ALA A 177 -14.10 -1.43 -10.27
N ASP A 178 -14.62 -0.32 -10.77
CA ASP A 178 -14.01 0.99 -10.61
C ASP A 178 -14.08 1.53 -9.17
N SER A 179 -13.09 2.33 -8.82
CA SER A 179 -13.06 3.04 -7.55
C SER A 179 -13.05 4.55 -7.80
N THR A 180 -13.94 5.28 -7.13
CA THR A 180 -14.02 6.74 -7.26
C THR A 180 -14.02 7.40 -5.89
N LEU A 181 -13.07 8.31 -5.66
CA LEU A 181 -12.96 9.09 -4.44
C LEU A 181 -13.04 10.59 -4.77
N THR A 182 -14.02 11.29 -4.17
CA THR A 182 -14.20 12.72 -4.35
C THR A 182 -14.13 13.41 -2.99
N THR A 183 -13.25 14.40 -2.84
CA THR A 183 -13.09 15.22 -1.61
C THR A 183 -13.01 14.38 -0.33
N SER A 184 -12.38 13.21 -0.41
CA SER A 184 -12.36 12.23 0.67
C SER A 184 -11.02 12.18 1.38
N THR A 185 -11.04 11.91 2.69
CA THR A 185 -9.86 11.46 3.43
C THR A 185 -9.95 9.96 3.59
N PHE A 186 -9.09 9.24 2.89
CA PHE A 186 -9.18 7.80 2.76
C PHE A 186 -7.93 7.11 3.32
N GLN A 187 -8.10 5.95 3.91
CA GLN A 187 -7.01 5.17 4.48
C GLN A 187 -7.08 3.73 4.02
N GLY A 188 -5.92 3.20 3.66
CA GLY A 188 -5.76 1.82 3.22
C GLY A 188 -5.32 1.66 1.77
N ASN A 189 -5.07 0.42 1.40
CA ASN A 189 -4.61 0.02 0.08
C ASN A 189 -5.83 -0.35 -0.78
N ILE A 190 -6.05 0.36 -1.86
CA ILE A 190 -7.10 0.05 -2.85
C ILE A 190 -6.48 -0.87 -3.89
N LEU A 191 -6.98 -2.10 -3.96
CA LEU A 191 -6.67 -3.10 -4.97
C LEU A 191 -7.88 -3.20 -5.91
N ALA A 192 -7.92 -2.38 -6.95
CA ALA A 192 -8.92 -2.44 -8.01
C ALA A 192 -8.51 -3.54 -9.00
N GLY A 193 -8.72 -4.80 -8.59
CA GLY A 193 -8.16 -5.98 -9.25
C GLY A 193 -9.08 -6.65 -10.26
N GLY A 194 -10.31 -6.18 -10.44
CA GLY A 194 -11.20 -6.66 -11.50
C GLY A 194 -10.67 -6.34 -12.90
N ALA A 195 -11.27 -6.93 -13.92
CA ALA A 195 -10.83 -6.72 -15.30
C ALA A 195 -10.98 -5.24 -15.69
N ALA A 196 -9.86 -4.59 -16.04
CA ALA A 196 -9.79 -3.18 -16.43
C ALA A 196 -10.36 -2.19 -15.38
N SER A 197 -10.40 -2.59 -14.10
CA SER A 197 -10.91 -1.72 -13.01
C SER A 197 -10.07 -0.47 -12.87
N ALA A 198 -10.69 0.68 -13.02
CA ALA A 198 -10.05 1.99 -12.96
C ALA A 198 -10.13 2.61 -11.56
N PHE A 199 -9.26 3.58 -11.31
CA PHE A 199 -9.35 4.46 -10.16
C PHE A 199 -9.46 5.91 -10.61
N THR A 200 -10.38 6.64 -10.01
CA THR A 200 -10.53 8.09 -10.21
C THR A 200 -10.58 8.80 -8.87
N SER A 201 -9.81 9.88 -8.74
CA SER A 201 -9.92 10.77 -7.59
C SER A 201 -9.95 12.23 -7.97
N SER A 202 -10.72 13.02 -7.20
CA SER A 202 -10.69 14.49 -7.28
C SER A 202 -10.63 15.06 -5.88
N ALA A 203 -9.53 15.78 -5.58
CA ALA A 203 -9.20 16.34 -4.29
C ALA A 203 -9.18 15.30 -3.15
N GLY A 204 -8.74 15.69 -1.97
CA GLY A 204 -8.69 14.81 -0.80
C GLY A 204 -7.32 14.18 -0.58
N THR A 205 -7.25 13.33 0.43
CA THR A 205 -6.01 12.66 0.85
C THR A 205 -6.22 11.16 0.93
N LEU A 206 -5.25 10.38 0.42
CA LEU A 206 -5.19 8.94 0.59
C LEU A 206 -3.89 8.59 1.33
N ILE A 207 -4.02 7.95 2.49
CA ILE A 207 -2.90 7.33 3.20
C ILE A 207 -2.95 5.84 2.91
N GLY A 208 -2.13 5.40 1.98
CA GLY A 208 -2.16 4.06 1.40
C GLY A 208 -1.83 4.07 -0.08
N ARG A 209 -2.21 3.03 -0.78
CA ARG A 209 -1.87 2.79 -2.19
C ARG A 209 -3.10 2.74 -3.08
N VAL A 210 -2.89 3.09 -4.34
CA VAL A 210 -3.85 2.84 -5.42
C VAL A 210 -3.20 1.90 -6.43
N LEU A 211 -3.68 0.68 -6.46
CA LEU A 211 -3.20 -0.36 -7.35
C LEU A 211 -4.39 -0.80 -8.24
N ALA A 212 -4.37 -0.38 -9.50
CA ALA A 212 -5.50 -0.57 -10.43
C ALA A 212 -5.11 -1.42 -11.64
N ASN A 213 -5.93 -2.42 -11.93
CA ASN A 213 -5.83 -3.23 -13.16
C ASN A 213 -6.46 -2.51 -14.38
N GLY A 214 -6.51 -1.21 -14.36
CA GLY A 214 -7.02 -0.30 -15.36
C GLY A 214 -6.30 1.04 -15.32
N ALA A 215 -6.98 2.09 -15.75
CA ALA A 215 -6.46 3.45 -15.70
C ALA A 215 -6.54 4.06 -14.29
N VAL A 216 -5.63 4.97 -13.99
CA VAL A 216 -5.68 5.83 -12.80
C VAL A 216 -5.77 7.28 -13.24
N THR A 217 -6.79 8.00 -12.80
CA THR A 217 -6.96 9.43 -13.06
C THR A 217 -7.08 10.19 -11.75
N MET A 218 -6.23 11.19 -11.57
CA MET A 218 -6.15 11.96 -10.33
C MET A 218 -6.17 13.46 -10.64
N THR A 219 -7.04 14.17 -9.93
CA THR A 219 -7.11 15.64 -9.96
C THR A 219 -6.73 16.16 -8.58
N GLY A 220 -5.58 16.83 -8.46
CA GLY A 220 -5.06 17.30 -7.18
C GLY A 220 -4.80 16.18 -6.15
N PRO A 221 -4.02 15.15 -6.49
CA PRO A 221 -3.78 14.02 -5.59
C PRO A 221 -2.97 14.45 -4.37
N ASN A 222 -3.26 13.82 -3.23
CA ASN A 222 -2.41 13.83 -2.06
C ASN A 222 -2.33 12.38 -1.54
N ILE A 223 -1.38 11.62 -2.11
CA ILE A 223 -1.26 10.17 -1.87
C ILE A 223 0.04 9.90 -1.12
N HIS A 224 -0.09 9.25 0.03
CA HIS A 224 1.03 8.84 0.89
C HIS A 224 1.16 7.32 0.88
N GLY A 225 1.86 6.79 -0.12
CA GLY A 225 2.03 5.35 -0.36
C GLY A 225 2.84 4.62 0.71
N THR A 226 3.63 5.35 1.50
CA THR A 226 4.41 4.78 2.61
C THR A 226 3.54 4.39 3.81
N CYS A 227 2.24 4.65 3.76
CA CYS A 227 1.29 4.43 4.86
C CYS A 227 1.68 5.11 6.19
N ALA A 228 2.68 5.95 6.21
CA ALA A 228 3.03 6.68 7.40
C ALA A 228 1.94 7.72 7.68
N LEU A 229 1.32 7.64 8.85
CA LEU A 229 0.48 8.71 9.35
C LEU A 229 1.35 9.95 9.45
N VAL A 230 1.08 10.96 8.65
CA VAL A 230 1.76 12.25 8.75
C VAL A 230 1.44 12.81 10.12
N ALA A 231 2.41 12.73 11.02
CA ALA A 231 2.48 13.36 12.32
C ALA A 231 1.30 13.13 13.29
N GLN A 232 1.00 11.86 13.61
CA GLN A 232 0.49 11.52 14.94
C GLN A 232 1.12 10.19 15.38
N GLY A 233 2.39 10.24 15.80
CA GLY A 233 3.02 9.15 16.55
C GLY A 233 3.31 7.86 15.76
N GLY A 234 4.40 7.84 15.06
CA GLY A 234 5.33 6.74 14.84
C GLY A 234 4.78 5.32 14.67
N GLY A 235 4.44 4.96 13.45
CA GLY A 235 4.38 3.56 13.05
C GLY A 235 4.87 3.46 11.61
N SER A 236 6.09 3.00 11.41
CA SER A 236 6.54 2.56 10.10
C SER A 236 5.82 1.28 9.75
N CYS A 237 5.34 1.16 8.50
CA CYS A 237 4.92 -0.13 8.00
C CYS A 237 6.09 -1.11 8.12
N PRO A 238 5.87 -2.35 8.55
CA PRO A 238 6.91 -3.37 8.38
C PRO A 238 7.21 -3.44 6.88
N ALA A 239 8.45 -3.13 6.51
CA ALA A 239 8.98 -3.59 5.24
C ALA A 239 8.87 -5.11 5.26
N ASP A 240 8.38 -5.71 4.19
CA ASP A 240 8.43 -7.16 4.02
C ASP A 240 9.89 -7.58 4.19
N ASP A 241 10.18 -8.33 5.27
CA ASP A 241 11.52 -8.71 5.73
C ASP A 241 12.03 -9.93 4.91
N ASP A 242 11.98 -9.83 3.58
CA ASP A 242 12.41 -10.91 2.67
C ASP A 242 13.80 -10.70 2.05
N ASP A 243 14.60 -9.73 2.54
CA ASP A 243 15.95 -9.49 1.99
C ASP A 243 17.04 -9.51 3.06
N LYS A 244 17.05 -10.53 3.94
CA LYS A 244 18.19 -10.85 4.79
C LYS A 244 18.73 -12.24 4.52
N HIS A 245 19.30 -12.43 3.33
CA HIS A 245 20.30 -13.47 3.16
C HIS A 245 21.50 -12.96 2.38
N HIS A 246 22.63 -13.06 3.08
CA HIS A 246 24.00 -13.02 2.61
C HIS A 246 24.66 -11.67 2.33
N HIS A 247 25.37 -11.16 3.33
CA HIS A 247 26.81 -11.00 3.21
C HIS A 247 27.44 -11.02 4.61
N LYS A 248 27.91 -12.19 4.99
CA LYS A 248 28.98 -12.33 5.97
C LYS A 248 30.27 -12.17 5.19
N ASP A 249 30.87 -11.04 5.23
CA ASP A 249 32.28 -10.93 4.94
C ASP A 249 33.04 -10.66 6.21
N ARG A 250 33.93 -11.61 6.42
CA ARG A 250 34.97 -11.61 7.42
C ARG A 250 35.98 -10.56 7.04
N ASP A 251 36.22 -9.60 7.87
CA ASP A 251 37.53 -8.98 7.96
C ASP A 251 38.07 -9.12 9.36
N LYS A 252 39.04 -10.02 9.45
CA LYS A 252 39.97 -10.14 10.55
C LYS A 252 41.22 -9.34 10.20
N ASP A 253 41.51 -8.42 11.06
CA ASP A 253 42.79 -7.93 11.52
C ASP A 253 44.05 -8.38 10.78
N LYS A 254 44.88 -7.42 10.44
CA LYS A 254 46.28 -7.43 10.82
C LYS A 254 46.92 -6.06 10.62
N ASP A 255 47.18 -5.40 11.74
CA ASP A 255 48.26 -4.44 11.91
C ASP A 255 49.58 -4.97 11.35
N ARG A 256 50.30 -4.10 10.70
CA ARG A 256 51.76 -4.02 10.84
C ARG A 256 52.33 -2.79 10.18
N ASP A 257 52.90 -1.95 11.04
CA ASP A 257 53.90 -0.92 10.76
C ASP A 257 54.99 -1.39 9.79
N HIS A 258 55.44 -0.50 8.93
CA HIS A 258 56.84 -0.20 8.82
C HIS A 258 57.11 1.02 7.94
N ASP A 259 57.87 1.92 8.55
CA ASP A 259 58.61 3.07 8.02
C ASP A 259 59.46 2.73 6.78
N LYS A 260 59.70 3.82 6.07
CA LYS A 260 60.97 4.34 5.59
C LYS A 260 61.04 4.73 4.11
N ASP A 261 61.20 6.01 4.00
CA ASP A 261 62.28 6.74 3.33
C ASP A 261 62.54 6.63 1.82
N LYS A 262 62.59 7.83 1.32
CA LYS A 262 63.58 8.43 0.41
C LYS A 262 63.31 8.49 -1.09
N ASP A 263 63.17 9.74 -1.40
CA ASP A 263 63.96 10.53 -2.34
C ASP A 263 64.09 10.15 -3.81
N LYS A 264 63.88 11.20 -4.54
CA LYS A 264 64.65 11.77 -5.65
C LYS A 264 64.02 11.73 -7.04
N ASP A 265 63.73 12.90 -7.39
CA ASP A 265 64.26 13.72 -8.49
C ASP A 265 64.20 13.21 -9.92
N LYS A 266 63.76 14.14 -10.67
CA LYS A 266 64.28 14.67 -11.96
C LYS A 266 63.43 14.35 -13.19
N ASP A 267 62.90 15.42 -13.61
CA ASP A 267 63.26 16.27 -14.78
C ASP A 267 63.11 15.66 -16.18
N ASN A 268 62.58 16.56 -16.94
CA ASN A 268 62.79 16.85 -18.37
C ASN A 268 61.76 16.26 -19.33
N ASN A 269 60.92 17.12 -19.84
CA ASN A 269 61.16 18.16 -20.85
C ASN A 269 61.02 17.65 -22.31
N LYS A 270 60.28 18.44 -23.01
CA LYS A 270 60.29 18.70 -24.47
C LYS A 270 59.33 17.95 -25.35
N ASP A 271 58.41 18.74 -25.80
CA ASP A 271 58.33 19.43 -27.10
C ASP A 271 58.06 18.54 -28.32
N ASP A 272 57.13 19.02 -29.01
CA ASP A 272 56.96 19.28 -30.45
C ASP A 272 55.75 18.56 -31.06
N ASN A 273 54.71 19.33 -31.34
CA ASN A 273 54.47 20.13 -32.54
C ASN A 273 54.20 19.31 -33.81
N LYS A 274 53.11 19.72 -34.41
CA LYS A 274 52.74 19.74 -35.83
C LYS A 274 51.56 18.85 -36.29
N ASP A 275 50.52 19.62 -36.54
CA ASP A 275 49.88 19.89 -37.85
C ASP A 275 49.65 18.69 -38.80
N HIS A 276 48.45 18.56 -39.20
CA HIS A 276 47.89 18.66 -40.52
C HIS A 276 46.64 17.81 -40.74
N ASN A 277 45.73 18.52 -41.25
CA ASN A 277 44.55 18.30 -42.09
C ASN A 277 43.23 18.03 -41.45
#